data_d74d6f8b75665efaeab4f16b6a2d2d6b
#
_entry.id   d74d6f8b75665efaeab4f16b6a2d2d6b
#
_cell.length_a   1.000
_cell.length_b   1.000
_cell.length_c   1.000
_cell.angle_alpha   90.00
_cell.angle_beta   90.00
_cell.angle_gamma   90.00
#
_symmetry.space_group_name_H-M   'P 1'
#
loop_
_entity.id
_entity.type
_entity.pdbx_description
1 polymer ?
#
loop_
_entity_poly.entity_id
_entity_poly.type
_entity_poly.pdbx_seq_one_letter_code
_entity_poly.pdbx_strand_id
1 'polypeptide(L)'
;MVQDLIHTVEALPVKSNGVDGRWRWGIETTKKNIEFLVGKKVQGSDKYNIYEKDYLEGDEGCRRIRPKSVMTGASYSTDVATKEYRALMGDIDFSSPKPISMIEDLVEYATPPSEPSIVLDFFSGSSTTAHAIMRLNAKDCGSRKFIMVQIPEKRDESSAAFDAGYNNLCQIAEERIKRAGKQVADSCTEYSNAVDIGFRVLKLDTSNMQDVYYTPEASSENTLFEDNVKPDRTPEDLLFQVMLECNIPLSAKIETKKM
;
A
#
# COMPACT_ATOMS: atom_id res chain seq x y z
N MET A 1 -31.66 -8.36 -40.80
CA MET A 1 -30.98 -9.65 -40.61
C MET A 1 -29.70 -9.63 -41.41
N VAL A 2 -28.54 -9.77 -40.76
CA VAL A 2 -27.28 -9.93 -41.46
C VAL A 2 -27.10 -11.43 -41.63
N GLN A 3 -27.31 -11.94 -42.82
CA GLN A 3 -27.21 -13.37 -43.13
C GLN A 3 -25.97 -13.56 -44.01
N ASP A 4 -25.07 -14.41 -43.60
CA ASP A 4 -23.94 -14.86 -44.42
C ASP A 4 -23.82 -16.39 -44.31
N LEU A 5 -22.95 -16.97 -45.13
CA LEU A 5 -22.75 -18.43 -45.25
C LEU A 5 -22.05 -19.05 -44.02
N ILE A 6 -21.58 -18.22 -43.09
CA ILE A 6 -20.80 -18.63 -41.92
C ILE A 6 -21.68 -18.65 -40.66
N HIS A 7 -22.71 -17.80 -40.61
CA HIS A 7 -23.58 -17.65 -39.41
C HIS A 7 -24.86 -18.46 -39.61
N THR A 8 -25.01 -19.53 -38.85
CA THR A 8 -26.08 -20.55 -39.04
C THR A 8 -27.19 -20.47 -38.01
N VAL A 9 -27.10 -19.55 -37.04
CA VAL A 9 -28.07 -19.44 -35.95
C VAL A 9 -28.61 -18.03 -35.86
N GLU A 10 -29.97 -17.92 -35.89
CA GLU A 10 -30.65 -16.65 -35.68
C GLU A 10 -30.67 -16.31 -34.19
N ALA A 11 -30.26 -15.09 -33.84
CA ALA A 11 -30.38 -14.55 -32.47
C ALA A 11 -31.28 -13.32 -32.50
N LEU A 12 -32.34 -13.38 -31.70
CA LEU A 12 -33.33 -12.31 -31.57
C LEU A 12 -33.22 -11.60 -30.22
N PRO A 13 -33.38 -10.26 -30.16
CA PRO A 13 -33.32 -9.51 -28.92
C PRO A 13 -34.64 -9.66 -28.14
N VAL A 14 -34.78 -10.76 -27.41
CA VAL A 14 -35.98 -11.03 -26.58
C VAL A 14 -35.73 -10.61 -25.13
N LYS A 15 -36.61 -9.81 -24.55
CA LYS A 15 -36.55 -9.42 -23.14
C LYS A 15 -36.89 -10.62 -22.23
N SER A 16 -36.54 -10.51 -20.95
CA SER A 16 -36.82 -11.55 -19.95
C SER A 16 -38.29 -11.91 -19.80
N ASN A 17 -39.20 -11.00 -20.15
CA ASN A 17 -40.67 -11.22 -20.16
C ASN A 17 -41.20 -11.79 -21.49
N GLY A 18 -40.36 -12.21 -22.42
CA GLY A 18 -40.74 -12.80 -23.68
C GLY A 18 -41.13 -11.80 -24.78
N VAL A 19 -41.14 -10.50 -24.50
CA VAL A 19 -41.47 -9.47 -25.47
C VAL A 19 -40.23 -9.09 -26.29
N ASP A 20 -40.43 -8.72 -27.55
CA ASP A 20 -39.36 -8.28 -28.45
C ASP A 20 -38.58 -7.11 -27.87
N GLY A 21 -37.29 -7.23 -27.92
CA GLY A 21 -36.35 -6.19 -27.55
C GLY A 21 -35.86 -5.41 -28.76
N ARG A 22 -34.85 -4.58 -28.51
CA ARG A 22 -34.11 -3.87 -29.56
C ARG A 22 -32.62 -4.11 -29.37
N TRP A 23 -31.90 -4.29 -30.47
CA TRP A 23 -30.45 -4.25 -30.46
C TRP A 23 -29.95 -2.85 -30.15
N ARG A 24 -28.85 -2.75 -29.44
CA ARG A 24 -28.20 -1.46 -29.14
C ARG A 24 -27.67 -0.81 -30.43
N TRP A 25 -27.16 -1.62 -31.34
CA TRP A 25 -26.62 -1.17 -32.61
C TRP A 25 -27.66 -1.29 -33.72
N GLY A 26 -27.71 -0.30 -34.61
CA GLY A 26 -28.46 -0.37 -35.85
C GLY A 26 -27.76 -1.27 -36.89
N ILE A 27 -28.46 -1.59 -37.96
CA ILE A 27 -27.99 -2.54 -38.98
C ILE A 27 -26.61 -2.13 -39.57
N GLU A 28 -26.44 -0.86 -39.90
CA GLU A 28 -25.20 -0.37 -40.49
C GLU A 28 -24.01 -0.41 -39.51
N THR A 29 -24.25 -0.05 -38.29
CA THR A 29 -23.24 -0.14 -37.22
C THR A 29 -22.85 -1.60 -36.97
N THR A 30 -23.84 -2.51 -36.96
CA THR A 30 -23.61 -3.94 -36.76
C THR A 30 -22.77 -4.52 -37.90
N LYS A 31 -23.10 -4.20 -39.16
CA LYS A 31 -22.30 -4.65 -40.31
C LYS A 31 -20.85 -4.19 -40.27
N LYS A 32 -20.64 -2.92 -39.87
CA LYS A 32 -19.32 -2.33 -39.78
C LYS A 32 -18.47 -2.95 -38.67
N ASN A 33 -19.10 -3.35 -37.60
CA ASN A 33 -18.42 -3.79 -36.34
C ASN A 33 -18.71 -5.26 -36.01
N ILE A 34 -19.03 -6.09 -37.00
CA ILE A 34 -19.44 -7.49 -36.80
C ILE A 34 -18.34 -8.32 -36.11
N GLU A 35 -17.09 -8.00 -36.35
CA GLU A 35 -15.93 -8.65 -35.75
C GLU A 35 -15.84 -8.48 -34.24
N PHE A 36 -16.44 -7.40 -33.71
CA PHE A 36 -16.51 -7.14 -32.28
C PHE A 36 -17.68 -7.85 -31.59
N LEU A 37 -18.50 -8.60 -32.32
CA LEU A 37 -19.59 -9.35 -31.76
C LEU A 37 -19.25 -10.82 -31.56
N VAL A 38 -19.76 -11.41 -30.48
CA VAL A 38 -19.65 -12.84 -30.19
C VAL A 38 -20.98 -13.39 -29.70
N GLY A 39 -21.44 -14.47 -30.34
CA GLY A 39 -22.61 -15.22 -29.88
C GLY A 39 -22.22 -16.26 -28.82
N LYS A 40 -22.90 -16.24 -27.68
CA LYS A 40 -22.74 -17.30 -26.66
C LYS A 40 -24.06 -17.99 -26.40
N LYS A 41 -24.05 -19.32 -26.40
CA LYS A 41 -25.23 -20.14 -26.07
C LYS A 41 -25.62 -19.92 -24.61
N VAL A 42 -26.90 -19.71 -24.38
CA VAL A 42 -27.44 -19.59 -23.01
C VAL A 42 -27.46 -20.98 -22.39
N GLN A 43 -26.93 -21.10 -21.17
CA GLN A 43 -26.88 -22.38 -20.46
C GLN A 43 -28.29 -22.92 -20.22
N GLY A 44 -28.54 -24.19 -20.62
CA GLY A 44 -29.83 -24.84 -20.50
C GLY A 44 -30.89 -24.41 -21.52
N SER A 45 -30.50 -23.75 -22.63
CA SER A 45 -31.40 -23.29 -23.69
C SER A 45 -30.72 -23.40 -25.05
N ASP A 46 -31.51 -23.48 -26.11
CA ASP A 46 -31.01 -23.39 -27.52
C ASP A 46 -30.91 -21.94 -28.03
N LYS A 47 -31.10 -20.97 -27.14
CA LYS A 47 -31.02 -19.56 -27.47
C LYS A 47 -29.55 -19.08 -27.40
N TYR A 48 -29.23 -18.05 -28.17
CA TYR A 48 -27.97 -17.38 -28.15
C TYR A 48 -28.12 -15.92 -27.76
N ASN A 49 -27.21 -15.44 -26.91
CA ASN A 49 -27.05 -14.02 -26.63
C ASN A 49 -25.87 -13.49 -27.42
N ILE A 50 -26.00 -12.27 -27.92
CA ILE A 50 -24.93 -11.54 -28.61
C ILE A 50 -24.29 -10.60 -27.59
N TYR A 51 -22.98 -10.68 -27.49
CA TYR A 51 -22.14 -9.83 -26.64
C TYR A 51 -21.19 -9.04 -27.53
N GLU A 52 -20.93 -7.82 -27.14
CA GLU A 52 -19.84 -7.03 -27.68
C GLU A 52 -18.53 -7.47 -27.02
N LYS A 53 -17.50 -7.75 -27.82
CA LYS A 53 -16.16 -8.02 -27.31
C LYS A 53 -15.60 -6.74 -26.72
N ASP A 54 -15.17 -6.83 -25.50
CA ASP A 54 -14.53 -5.74 -24.78
C ASP A 54 -13.05 -6.09 -24.61
N TYR A 55 -12.17 -5.35 -25.26
CA TYR A 55 -10.73 -5.58 -25.21
C TYR A 55 -10.14 -4.82 -24.03
N LEU A 56 -9.22 -5.46 -23.31
CA LEU A 56 -8.51 -4.84 -22.18
C LEU A 56 -7.60 -3.70 -22.64
N GLU A 57 -7.07 -3.83 -23.86
CA GLU A 57 -6.26 -2.80 -24.50
C GLU A 57 -7.04 -2.27 -25.70
N GLY A 58 -7.44 -1.02 -25.67
CA GLY A 58 -8.06 -0.28 -26.76
C GLY A 58 -7.16 0.84 -27.24
N ASP A 59 -7.57 1.55 -28.30
CA ASP A 59 -6.83 2.68 -28.90
C ASP A 59 -6.53 3.82 -27.89
N GLU A 60 -7.25 3.86 -26.75
CA GLU A 60 -7.08 4.82 -25.66
C GLU A 60 -6.25 4.27 -24.47
N GLY A 61 -5.61 3.09 -24.63
CA GLY A 61 -4.82 2.44 -23.57
C GLY A 61 -5.62 1.46 -22.72
N CYS A 62 -5.02 1.00 -21.61
CA CYS A 62 -5.61 0.00 -20.75
C CYS A 62 -6.89 0.53 -20.06
N ARG A 63 -8.01 -0.17 -20.23
CA ARG A 63 -9.29 0.21 -19.61
C ARG A 63 -9.23 0.10 -18.09
N ARG A 64 -9.55 1.19 -17.43
CA ARG A 64 -9.65 1.23 -15.97
C ARG A 64 -11.10 0.97 -15.54
N ILE A 65 -11.27 0.06 -14.59
CA ILE A 65 -12.57 -0.18 -13.95
C ILE A 65 -12.71 0.78 -12.78
N ARG A 66 -13.86 1.45 -12.66
CA ARG A 66 -14.11 2.29 -11.49
C ARG A 66 -14.17 1.43 -10.22
N PRO A 67 -13.51 1.85 -9.14
CA PRO A 67 -13.61 1.14 -7.87
C PRO A 67 -15.07 1.04 -7.43
N LYS A 68 -15.41 -0.08 -6.81
CA LYS A 68 -16.73 -0.23 -6.18
C LYS A 68 -16.75 0.51 -4.84
N SER A 69 -17.90 1.08 -4.47
CA SER A 69 -18.08 1.71 -3.15
C SER A 69 -18.04 0.71 -1.98
N VAL A 70 -18.16 -0.59 -2.26
CA VAL A 70 -18.05 -1.66 -1.27
C VAL A 70 -17.01 -2.66 -1.74
N MET A 71 -15.99 -2.86 -0.92
CA MET A 71 -14.94 -3.86 -1.16
C MET A 71 -15.43 -5.21 -0.68
N THR A 72 -15.78 -6.10 -1.62
CA THR A 72 -16.28 -7.44 -1.34
C THR A 72 -15.37 -8.48 -1.96
N GLY A 73 -15.13 -9.57 -1.24
CA GLY A 73 -14.31 -10.66 -1.73
C GLY A 73 -13.51 -11.33 -0.62
N ALA A 74 -13.08 -12.55 -0.85
CA ALA A 74 -12.32 -13.33 0.13
C ALA A 74 -10.98 -12.66 0.50
N SER A 75 -10.34 -11.97 -0.46
CA SER A 75 -9.07 -11.26 -0.26
C SER A 75 -9.13 -10.12 0.78
N TYR A 76 -10.33 -9.58 1.05
CA TYR A 76 -10.53 -8.51 2.03
C TYR A 76 -10.98 -9.04 3.40
N SER A 77 -11.02 -10.36 3.59
CA SER A 77 -11.48 -10.95 4.85
C SER A 77 -10.40 -10.87 5.94
N THR A 78 -10.85 -10.79 7.19
CA THR A 78 -9.97 -10.84 8.36
C THR A 78 -9.25 -12.17 8.49
N ASP A 79 -9.83 -13.26 8.00
CA ASP A 79 -9.20 -14.60 7.99
C ASP A 79 -7.97 -14.63 7.09
N VAL A 80 -8.07 -14.03 5.89
CA VAL A 80 -6.92 -13.91 4.99
C VAL A 80 -5.86 -13.03 5.62
N ALA A 81 -6.24 -11.88 6.17
CA ALA A 81 -5.31 -10.99 6.86
C ALA A 81 -4.54 -11.68 8.00
N THR A 82 -5.23 -12.50 8.79
CA THR A 82 -4.62 -13.27 9.89
C THR A 82 -3.66 -14.33 9.36
N LYS A 83 -4.02 -15.02 8.28
CA LYS A 83 -3.14 -16.02 7.64
C LYS A 83 -1.89 -15.38 7.04
N GLU A 84 -2.05 -14.26 6.32
CA GLU A 84 -0.93 -13.49 5.75
C GLU A 84 0.00 -12.97 6.85
N TYR A 85 -0.57 -12.44 7.93
CA TYR A 85 0.19 -11.96 9.07
C TYR A 85 1.00 -13.10 9.72
N ARG A 86 0.37 -14.23 10.03
CA ARG A 86 1.04 -15.39 10.64
C ARG A 86 2.09 -16.01 9.73
N ALA A 87 1.84 -16.05 8.43
CA ALA A 87 2.83 -16.55 7.47
C ALA A 87 4.12 -15.71 7.47
N LEU A 88 4.00 -14.39 7.70
CA LEU A 88 5.15 -13.49 7.76
C LEU A 88 5.78 -13.43 9.15
N MET A 89 4.95 -13.34 10.21
CA MET A 89 5.40 -13.03 11.58
C MET A 89 5.58 -14.26 12.46
N GLY A 90 5.04 -15.42 12.04
CA GLY A 90 5.09 -16.65 12.84
C GLY A 90 4.23 -16.55 14.10
N ASP A 91 4.82 -16.89 15.23
CA ASP A 91 4.14 -16.93 16.53
C ASP A 91 3.97 -15.55 17.21
N ILE A 92 4.50 -14.49 16.60
CA ILE A 92 4.32 -13.13 17.12
C ILE A 92 2.85 -12.73 16.96
N ASP A 93 2.11 -12.70 18.07
CA ASP A 93 0.68 -12.44 18.05
C ASP A 93 0.35 -10.96 17.81
N PHE A 94 -0.69 -10.73 17.01
CA PHE A 94 -1.31 -9.43 16.82
C PHE A 94 -2.80 -9.61 16.53
N SER A 95 -3.64 -8.85 17.24
CA SER A 95 -5.08 -8.91 17.08
C SER A 95 -5.54 -8.11 15.85
N SER A 96 -6.38 -8.71 15.02
CA SER A 96 -7.09 -8.04 13.92
C SER A 96 -6.20 -7.31 12.90
N PRO A 97 -5.21 -7.99 12.29
CA PRO A 97 -4.44 -7.39 11.20
C PRO A 97 -5.39 -7.03 10.04
N LYS A 98 -5.05 -5.98 9.29
CA LYS A 98 -5.81 -5.60 8.10
C LYS A 98 -5.34 -6.40 6.89
N PRO A 99 -6.24 -6.73 5.95
CA PRO A 99 -5.86 -7.40 4.70
C PRO A 99 -4.92 -6.52 3.87
N ILE A 100 -3.81 -7.09 3.40
CA ILE A 100 -2.83 -6.35 2.60
C ILE A 100 -3.48 -5.88 1.29
N SER A 101 -4.24 -6.75 0.62
CA SER A 101 -4.93 -6.44 -0.64
C SER A 101 -5.87 -5.24 -0.54
N MET A 102 -6.55 -5.07 0.61
CA MET A 102 -7.43 -3.91 0.81
C MET A 102 -6.62 -2.60 0.84
N ILE A 103 -5.49 -2.61 1.51
CA ILE A 103 -4.63 -1.42 1.59
C ILE A 103 -3.94 -1.16 0.25
N GLU A 104 -3.50 -2.21 -0.46
CA GLU A 104 -2.94 -2.07 -1.81
C GLU A 104 -3.93 -1.38 -2.74
N ASP A 105 -5.18 -1.83 -2.80
CA ASP A 105 -6.20 -1.23 -3.65
C ASP A 105 -6.47 0.23 -3.28
N LEU A 106 -6.60 0.55 -1.98
CA LEU A 106 -6.80 1.93 -1.53
C LEU A 106 -5.64 2.86 -1.92
N VAL A 107 -4.40 2.38 -1.77
CA VAL A 107 -3.20 3.12 -2.16
C VAL A 107 -3.12 3.25 -3.68
N GLU A 108 -3.38 2.17 -4.43
CA GLU A 108 -3.38 2.18 -5.91
C GLU A 108 -4.42 3.17 -6.48
N TYR A 109 -5.61 3.26 -5.86
CA TYR A 109 -6.64 4.22 -6.30
C TYR A 109 -6.26 5.67 -6.05
N ALA A 110 -5.50 5.93 -4.99
CA ALA A 110 -5.17 7.30 -4.56
C ALA A 110 -3.82 7.80 -5.10
N THR A 111 -2.92 6.91 -5.53
CA THR A 111 -1.53 7.26 -5.86
C THR A 111 -1.11 6.64 -7.19
N PRO A 112 -0.93 7.43 -8.25
CA PRO A 112 -0.42 6.91 -9.52
C PRO A 112 1.05 6.46 -9.39
N PRO A 113 1.47 5.37 -10.07
CA PRO A 113 2.85 4.89 -10.00
C PRO A 113 3.88 5.86 -10.59
N SER A 114 3.43 6.73 -11.50
CA SER A 114 4.27 7.71 -12.20
C SER A 114 4.70 8.90 -11.34
N GLU A 115 4.11 9.09 -10.16
CA GLU A 115 4.36 10.24 -9.30
C GLU A 115 4.83 9.80 -7.91
N PRO A 116 5.83 10.49 -7.34
CA PRO A 116 6.24 10.24 -5.95
C PRO A 116 5.11 10.66 -5.00
N SER A 117 4.59 9.71 -4.25
CA SER A 117 3.53 9.95 -3.28
C SER A 117 3.99 9.57 -1.88
N ILE A 118 3.46 10.25 -0.87
CA ILE A 118 3.70 9.94 0.55
C ILE A 118 2.38 9.48 1.16
N VAL A 119 2.38 8.29 1.74
CA VAL A 119 1.22 7.72 2.45
C VAL A 119 1.49 7.80 3.95
N LEU A 120 0.64 8.53 4.66
CA LEU A 120 0.70 8.65 6.11
C LEU A 120 -0.37 7.76 6.75
N ASP A 121 0.06 6.90 7.68
CA ASP A 121 -0.81 6.10 8.53
C ASP A 121 -0.45 6.38 10.00
N PHE A 122 -1.30 7.15 10.67
CA PHE A 122 -1.04 7.61 12.05
C PHE A 122 -1.70 6.75 13.13
N PHE A 123 -2.26 5.60 12.76
CA PHE A 123 -2.64 4.48 13.62
C PHE A 123 -2.19 3.17 13.01
N SER A 124 -0.89 3.07 12.68
CA SER A 124 -0.35 2.03 11.80
C SER A 124 -0.48 0.59 12.34
N GLY A 125 -0.77 0.43 13.63
CA GLY A 125 -0.90 -0.88 14.25
C GLY A 125 0.33 -1.75 13.99
N SER A 126 0.13 -2.87 13.29
CA SER A 126 1.23 -3.73 12.85
C SER A 126 1.87 -3.29 11.51
N SER A 127 1.67 -2.08 11.05
CA SER A 127 2.22 -1.51 9.80
C SER A 127 1.87 -2.30 8.52
N THR A 128 0.61 -2.71 8.38
CA THR A 128 0.12 -3.33 7.13
C THR A 128 0.29 -2.40 5.94
N THR A 129 0.11 -1.10 6.14
CA THR A 129 0.23 -0.07 5.10
C THR A 129 1.64 -0.01 4.52
N ALA A 130 2.68 -0.07 5.35
CA ALA A 130 4.07 -0.11 4.87
C ALA A 130 4.33 -1.37 4.02
N HIS A 131 3.85 -2.55 4.46
CA HIS A 131 3.96 -3.79 3.71
C HIS A 131 3.27 -3.68 2.33
N ALA A 132 2.03 -3.17 2.29
CA ALA A 132 1.27 -2.98 1.06
C ALA A 132 1.99 -2.04 0.07
N ILE A 133 2.55 -0.94 0.56
CA ILE A 133 3.29 0.02 -0.27
C ILE A 133 4.54 -0.61 -0.89
N MET A 134 5.33 -1.36 -0.11
CA MET A 134 6.51 -2.04 -0.65
C MET A 134 6.13 -3.06 -1.73
N ARG A 135 5.06 -3.86 -1.51
CA ARG A 135 4.54 -4.79 -2.52
C ARG A 135 4.05 -4.07 -3.77
N LEU A 136 3.32 -2.97 -3.60
CA LEU A 136 2.78 -2.20 -4.71
C LEU A 136 3.89 -1.55 -5.53
N ASN A 137 4.90 -0.97 -4.89
CA ASN A 137 6.08 -0.42 -5.58
C ASN A 137 6.84 -1.50 -6.36
N ALA A 138 6.95 -2.72 -5.82
CA ALA A 138 7.55 -3.85 -6.53
C ALA A 138 6.72 -4.28 -7.75
N LYS A 139 5.38 -4.22 -7.65
CA LYS A 139 4.43 -4.62 -8.69
C LYS A 139 4.42 -3.65 -9.88
N ASP A 140 4.44 -2.34 -9.61
CA ASP A 140 4.20 -1.31 -10.61
C ASP A 140 5.39 -0.35 -10.83
N CYS A 141 6.56 -0.67 -10.25
CA CYS A 141 7.77 0.15 -10.28
C CYS A 141 7.54 1.59 -9.75
N GLY A 142 6.59 1.76 -8.84
CA GLY A 142 6.28 3.03 -8.21
C GLY A 142 7.35 3.48 -7.20
N SER A 143 7.28 4.74 -6.82
CA SER A 143 8.22 5.37 -5.85
C SER A 143 7.50 5.94 -4.62
N ARG A 144 6.40 5.30 -4.20
CA ARG A 144 5.64 5.72 -3.02
C ARG A 144 6.47 5.56 -1.76
N LYS A 145 6.35 6.53 -0.87
CA LYS A 145 6.95 6.51 0.47
C LYS A 145 5.87 6.35 1.53
N PHE A 146 6.24 5.87 2.70
CA PHE A 146 5.34 5.73 3.83
C PHE A 146 5.84 6.44 5.07
N ILE A 147 4.92 6.94 5.88
CA ILE A 147 5.15 7.46 7.23
C ILE A 147 4.16 6.71 8.14
N MET A 148 4.71 5.90 9.03
CA MET A 148 3.93 5.11 9.99
C MET A 148 4.07 5.71 11.37
N VAL A 149 2.96 6.06 11.99
CA VAL A 149 2.96 6.59 13.37
C VAL A 149 2.16 5.66 14.26
N GLN A 150 2.77 5.25 15.38
CA GLN A 150 2.15 4.35 16.35
C GLN A 150 2.57 4.72 17.76
N ILE A 151 1.61 4.72 18.69
CA ILE A 151 1.88 4.83 20.11
C ILE A 151 2.52 3.52 20.59
N PRO A 152 3.59 3.55 21.41
CA PRO A 152 4.28 2.37 21.90
C PRO A 152 3.48 1.67 23.03
N GLU A 153 2.28 1.19 22.68
CA GLU A 153 1.44 0.43 23.60
C GLU A 153 2.18 -0.83 24.06
N LYS A 154 2.29 -0.97 25.39
CA LYS A 154 2.93 -2.13 25.99
C LYS A 154 2.16 -3.41 25.64
N ARG A 155 2.91 -4.47 25.42
CA ARG A 155 2.33 -5.81 25.25
C ARG A 155 2.09 -6.44 26.60
N ASP A 156 1.10 -7.32 26.64
CA ASP A 156 0.86 -8.17 27.82
C ASP A 156 2.08 -9.09 28.02
N GLU A 157 2.58 -9.17 29.25
CA GLU A 157 3.73 -10.00 29.61
C GLU A 157 3.46 -11.50 29.39
N SER A 158 2.19 -11.91 29.30
CA SER A 158 1.77 -13.28 28.97
C SER A 158 1.61 -13.53 27.47
N SER A 159 1.87 -12.55 26.61
CA SER A 159 1.70 -12.69 25.17
C SER A 159 2.91 -13.34 24.48
N ALA A 160 2.66 -14.12 23.44
CA ALA A 160 3.74 -14.70 22.64
C ALA A 160 4.68 -13.67 22.03
N ALA A 161 4.18 -12.46 21.74
CA ALA A 161 5.01 -11.36 21.27
C ALA A 161 5.98 -10.87 22.36
N PHE A 162 5.54 -10.80 23.62
CA PHE A 162 6.42 -10.43 24.74
C PHE A 162 7.50 -11.49 24.98
N ASP A 163 7.14 -12.77 24.97
CA ASP A 163 8.08 -13.89 25.08
C ASP A 163 9.12 -13.88 23.93
N ALA A 164 8.74 -13.41 22.74
CA ALA A 164 9.63 -13.22 21.62
C ALA A 164 10.49 -11.94 21.68
N GLY A 165 10.39 -11.15 22.75
CA GLY A 165 11.18 -9.94 22.99
C GLY A 165 10.56 -8.64 22.50
N TYR A 166 9.30 -8.64 22.05
CA TYR A 166 8.60 -7.44 21.58
C TYR A 166 7.75 -6.83 22.71
N ASN A 167 8.29 -5.82 23.38
CA ASN A 167 7.69 -5.22 24.56
C ASN A 167 6.54 -4.25 24.25
N ASN A 168 6.47 -3.76 23.02
CA ASN A 168 5.43 -2.83 22.60
C ASN A 168 5.06 -3.03 21.13
N LEU A 169 3.95 -2.39 20.72
CA LEU A 169 3.37 -2.52 19.40
C LEU A 169 4.29 -1.96 18.29
N CYS A 170 5.06 -0.91 18.56
CA CYS A 170 5.99 -0.34 17.59
C CYS A 170 7.07 -1.35 17.17
N GLN A 171 7.60 -2.13 18.12
CA GLN A 171 8.61 -3.16 17.82
C GLN A 171 8.05 -4.27 16.91
N ILE A 172 6.80 -4.66 17.12
CA ILE A 172 6.11 -5.63 16.22
C ILE A 172 5.95 -5.03 14.81
N ALA A 173 5.57 -3.76 14.73
CA ALA A 173 5.43 -3.02 13.48
C ALA A 173 6.76 -2.93 12.71
N GLU A 174 7.84 -2.57 13.40
CA GLU A 174 9.20 -2.52 12.84
C GLU A 174 9.64 -3.88 12.29
N GLU A 175 9.43 -4.95 13.06
CA GLU A 175 9.78 -6.30 12.64
C GLU A 175 8.98 -6.71 11.41
N ARG A 176 7.68 -6.38 11.37
CA ARG A 176 6.87 -6.65 10.19
C ARG A 176 7.39 -5.93 8.96
N ILE A 177 7.76 -4.65 9.07
CA ILE A 177 8.33 -3.89 7.94
C ILE A 177 9.62 -4.56 7.45
N LYS A 178 10.52 -4.96 8.35
CA LYS A 178 11.77 -5.66 8.01
C LYS A 178 11.51 -6.97 7.26
N ARG A 179 10.64 -7.83 7.79
CA ARG A 179 10.31 -9.12 7.16
C ARG A 179 9.59 -8.94 5.82
N ALA A 180 8.64 -8.00 5.75
CA ALA A 180 7.94 -7.69 4.51
C ALA A 180 8.90 -7.16 3.45
N GLY A 181 9.79 -6.24 3.81
CA GLY A 181 10.82 -5.72 2.90
C GLY A 181 11.71 -6.83 2.35
N LYS A 182 12.19 -7.73 3.22
CA LYS A 182 12.97 -8.90 2.79
C LYS A 182 12.17 -9.80 1.84
N GLN A 183 10.91 -10.14 2.18
CA GLN A 183 10.04 -10.96 1.34
C GLN A 183 9.83 -10.34 -0.04
N VAL A 184 9.63 -9.03 -0.09
CA VAL A 184 9.47 -8.28 -1.36
C VAL A 184 10.77 -8.32 -2.16
N ALA A 185 11.91 -8.04 -1.54
CA ALA A 185 13.21 -8.09 -2.20
C ALA A 185 13.53 -9.48 -2.76
N ASP A 186 13.27 -10.53 -1.99
CA ASP A 186 13.49 -11.94 -2.40
C ASP A 186 12.55 -12.35 -3.56
N SER A 187 11.39 -11.72 -3.69
CA SER A 187 10.44 -12.00 -4.79
C SER A 187 10.73 -11.22 -6.07
N CYS A 188 11.56 -10.17 -6.00
CA CYS A 188 11.97 -9.42 -7.18
C CYS A 188 12.98 -10.23 -8.00
N THR A 189 12.64 -10.52 -9.25
CA THR A 189 13.58 -11.17 -10.18
C THR A 189 14.66 -10.18 -10.63
N GLU A 190 15.81 -10.68 -11.10
CA GLU A 190 17.02 -9.90 -11.49
C GLU A 190 16.79 -8.73 -12.45
N TYR A 191 15.63 -8.63 -13.08
CA TYR A 191 15.26 -7.57 -14.03
C TYR A 191 14.36 -6.46 -13.46
N SER A 192 13.93 -6.58 -12.19
CA SER A 192 13.17 -5.51 -11.54
C SER A 192 14.13 -4.54 -10.85
N ASN A 193 13.91 -3.24 -11.04
CA ASN A 193 14.61 -2.20 -10.30
C ASN A 193 14.55 -2.52 -8.80
N ALA A 194 15.69 -2.39 -8.11
CA ALA A 194 15.76 -2.65 -6.68
C ALA A 194 14.72 -1.78 -5.95
N VAL A 195 13.75 -2.44 -5.31
CA VAL A 195 12.74 -1.75 -4.50
C VAL A 195 13.42 -1.19 -3.26
N ASP A 196 13.18 0.09 -2.95
CA ASP A 196 13.62 0.67 -1.69
C ASP A 196 12.82 0.05 -0.53
N ILE A 197 13.49 -0.77 0.26
CA ILE A 197 12.95 -1.42 1.47
C ILE A 197 13.46 -0.79 2.76
N GLY A 198 14.26 0.27 2.64
CA GLY A 198 14.83 0.98 3.78
C GLY A 198 13.80 1.81 4.51
N PHE A 199 13.93 1.91 5.82
CA PHE A 199 13.13 2.83 6.64
C PHE A 199 13.92 3.30 7.85
N ARG A 200 13.47 4.40 8.43
CA ARG A 200 14.02 4.95 9.69
C ARG A 200 13.00 4.80 10.80
N VAL A 201 13.49 4.52 11.99
CA VAL A 201 12.69 4.50 13.21
C VAL A 201 13.06 5.74 14.03
N LEU A 202 12.08 6.59 14.27
CA LEU A 202 12.24 7.80 15.05
C LEU A 202 11.34 7.70 16.29
N LYS A 203 11.83 8.16 17.41
CA LYS A 203 11.07 8.23 18.67
C LYS A 203 10.88 9.69 19.04
N LEU A 204 9.63 10.04 19.37
CA LEU A 204 9.36 11.36 19.92
C LEU A 204 9.84 11.37 21.38
N ASP A 205 10.71 12.31 21.69
CA ASP A 205 11.26 12.51 23.01
C ASP A 205 11.33 14.01 23.34
N THR A 206 11.82 14.35 24.52
CA THR A 206 12.11 15.72 24.92
C THR A 206 13.32 16.27 24.17
N SER A 207 13.54 17.59 24.23
CA SER A 207 14.73 18.23 23.67
C SER A 207 16.03 17.50 24.09
N ASN A 208 17.01 17.44 23.18
CA ASN A 208 18.32 16.90 23.48
C ASN A 208 19.16 17.80 24.41
N MET A 209 18.69 19.03 24.61
CA MET A 209 19.36 19.99 25.49
C MET A 209 18.84 19.88 26.92
N GLN A 210 19.72 20.14 27.88
CA GLN A 210 19.36 20.30 29.28
C GLN A 210 18.53 21.57 29.45
N ASP A 211 17.59 21.55 30.40
CA ASP A 211 16.89 22.76 30.82
C ASP A 211 17.84 23.62 31.65
N VAL A 212 18.27 24.72 31.09
CA VAL A 212 19.21 25.63 31.76
C VAL A 212 18.42 26.84 32.29
N TYR A 213 18.39 26.99 33.60
CA TYR A 213 17.82 28.17 34.26
C TYR A 213 18.96 29.03 34.80
N TYR A 214 19.36 30.01 34.03
CA TYR A 214 20.31 31.01 34.54
C TYR A 214 19.57 32.14 35.23
N THR A 215 19.92 32.40 36.49
CA THR A 215 19.58 33.69 37.11
C THR A 215 20.58 34.74 36.52
N PRO A 216 20.18 36.03 36.47
CA PRO A 216 21.10 37.07 35.98
C PRO A 216 22.45 37.12 36.70
N GLU A 217 22.45 36.66 37.97
CA GLU A 217 23.67 36.62 38.80
C GLU A 217 24.56 35.37 38.54
N ALA A 218 23.94 34.30 37.98
CA ALA A 218 24.65 33.05 37.68
C ALA A 218 25.18 33.01 36.24
N SER A 219 24.82 33.95 35.35
CA SER A 219 25.32 34.01 34.01
C SER A 219 26.75 34.61 33.98
N SER A 220 27.71 33.75 33.80
CA SER A 220 29.14 34.14 33.52
C SER A 220 29.49 33.85 32.05
N GLU A 221 30.52 34.55 31.53
CA GLU A 221 30.96 34.28 30.14
C GLU A 221 31.39 32.82 29.91
N ASN A 222 31.75 32.09 30.96
CA ASN A 222 32.15 30.68 30.89
C ASN A 222 30.95 29.75 30.63
N THR A 223 29.72 30.16 30.97
CA THR A 223 28.51 29.32 30.75
C THR A 223 28.12 29.23 29.29
N LEU A 224 28.65 30.11 28.43
CA LEU A 224 28.42 30.06 26.97
C LEU A 224 29.12 28.88 26.28
N PHE A 225 30.08 28.26 26.93
CA PHE A 225 30.88 27.15 26.41
C PHE A 225 30.60 25.82 27.12
N GLU A 226 29.63 25.79 28.04
CA GLU A 226 29.22 24.55 28.68
C GLU A 226 28.45 23.67 27.69
N ASP A 227 28.76 22.37 27.72
CA ASP A 227 28.02 21.38 26.94
C ASP A 227 26.64 21.15 27.59
N ASN A 228 25.61 21.76 27.02
CA ASN A 228 24.22 21.65 27.49
C ASN A 228 23.48 20.44 26.92
N VAL A 229 24.18 19.54 26.25
CA VAL A 229 23.58 18.30 25.74
C VAL A 229 23.34 17.32 26.88
N LYS A 230 22.19 16.66 26.88
CA LYS A 230 21.88 15.60 27.83
C LYS A 230 22.87 14.43 27.65
N PRO A 231 23.38 13.83 28.74
CA PRO A 231 24.46 12.84 28.68
C PRO A 231 24.06 11.51 28.01
N ASP A 232 22.76 11.27 27.86
CA ASP A 232 22.19 10.06 27.23
C ASP A 232 21.91 10.22 25.72
N ARG A 233 22.31 11.34 25.13
CA ARG A 233 22.08 11.66 23.73
C ARG A 233 23.25 11.24 22.83
N THR A 234 22.90 10.74 21.65
CA THR A 234 23.87 10.38 20.61
C THR A 234 24.07 11.51 19.61
N PRO A 235 25.19 11.54 18.86
CA PRO A 235 25.36 12.49 17.77
C PRO A 235 24.24 12.44 16.73
N GLU A 236 23.63 11.28 16.55
CA GLU A 236 22.52 11.09 15.61
C GLU A 236 21.23 11.75 16.12
N ASP A 237 20.96 11.71 17.43
CA ASP A 237 19.81 12.42 18.03
C ASP A 237 19.94 13.94 17.80
N LEU A 238 21.13 14.49 17.97
CA LEU A 238 21.42 15.90 17.71
C LEU A 238 21.25 16.24 16.23
N LEU A 239 21.73 15.37 15.34
CA LEU A 239 21.57 15.56 13.89
C LEU A 239 20.09 15.67 13.50
N PHE A 240 19.25 14.77 14.00
CA PHE A 240 17.81 14.82 13.70
C PHE A 240 17.13 16.04 14.28
N GLN A 241 17.53 16.52 15.46
CA GLN A 241 17.03 17.77 16.00
C GLN A 241 17.38 18.96 15.10
N VAL A 242 18.65 19.08 14.69
CA VAL A 242 19.09 20.15 13.79
C VAL A 242 18.40 20.07 12.43
N MET A 243 18.18 18.85 11.90
CA MET A 243 17.44 18.68 10.65
C MET A 243 16.02 19.26 10.76
N LEU A 244 15.33 19.01 11.88
CA LEU A 244 13.99 19.59 12.10
C LEU A 244 14.03 21.11 12.20
N GLU A 245 14.96 21.66 12.99
CA GLU A 245 15.11 23.12 13.16
C GLU A 245 15.46 23.84 11.84
N CYS A 246 16.26 23.17 10.99
CA CYS A 246 16.65 23.69 9.68
C CYS A 246 15.64 23.34 8.56
N ASN A 247 14.49 22.74 8.85
CA ASN A 247 13.52 22.26 7.87
C ASN A 247 14.10 21.29 6.82
N ILE A 248 15.10 20.50 7.20
CA ILE A 248 15.68 19.47 6.34
C ILE A 248 14.78 18.23 6.44
N PRO A 249 14.33 17.63 5.33
CA PRO A 249 13.50 16.43 5.36
C PRO A 249 14.20 15.29 6.11
N LEU A 250 13.49 14.65 7.06
CA LEU A 250 14.03 13.51 7.83
C LEU A 250 14.37 12.30 6.94
N SER A 251 13.90 12.29 5.70
CA SER A 251 14.26 11.30 4.66
C SER A 251 15.51 11.65 3.86
N ALA A 252 16.17 12.79 4.14
CA ALA A 252 17.37 13.20 3.44
C ALA A 252 18.50 12.15 3.61
N LYS A 253 19.32 12.00 2.57
CA LYS A 253 20.46 11.08 2.61
C LYS A 253 21.50 11.58 3.61
N ILE A 254 21.92 10.71 4.52
CA ILE A 254 22.98 10.98 5.50
C ILE A 254 24.23 10.23 5.06
N GLU A 255 25.35 10.94 4.98
CA GLU A 255 26.65 10.36 4.68
C GLU A 255 27.60 10.61 5.85
N THR A 256 28.23 9.57 6.36
CA THR A 256 29.24 9.65 7.42
C THR A 256 30.62 9.59 6.79
N LYS A 257 31.42 10.62 7.00
CA LYS A 257 32.86 10.63 6.65
C LYS A 257 33.69 10.56 7.92
N LYS A 258 34.62 9.63 8.00
CA LYS A 258 35.67 9.68 9.02
C LYS A 258 36.62 10.81 8.63
N MET A 259 36.79 11.77 9.54
CA MET A 259 37.87 12.77 9.46
C MET A 259 39.18 12.16 9.94
#